data_2842e713861770b157ec445c48adcf7a
#
_entry.id   2842e713861770b157ec445c48adcf7a
#
_cell.length_a   1.000
_cell.length_b   1.000
_cell.length_c   1.000
_cell.angle_alpha   90.00
_cell.angle_beta   90.00
_cell.angle_gamma   90.00
#
_symmetry.space_group_name_H-M   'P 1'
#
loop_
_entity.id
_entity.type
_entity.pdbx_description
1 polymer ?
#
loop_
_entity_poly.entity_id
_entity_poly.type
_entity_poly.pdbx_seq_one_letter_code
_entity_poly.pdbx_strand_id
1 'polypeptide(L)'
;RFVHWKGNPALETSETAGPGAIKPNIRRVYKAVGDREDRHSVLLCREIDTNLDGIKDVVRTFTEKGEPLHEEADTNYDGKIDVWINFAEGRIVEEDTDTTLAAGRPNVWKFYVNGELSRIRRNTHCPGGRPDTWEIYYHNRLERIGNDTTCDGHVDRWDRDAQLLAAEDAAQERAASDAGAASGSAPMTVGATGEILDGGAPAPTSAKRKPR
;
A
#
# COMPACT_ATOMS: atom_id res chain seq x y z
N ARG A 1 -10.25 25.04 12.13
CA ARG A 1 -9.76 23.96 11.26
C ARG A 1 -10.87 23.13 10.63
N PHE A 2 -11.98 22.88 11.33
CA PHE A 2 -13.08 21.99 10.89
C PHE A 2 -14.42 22.72 10.80
N VAL A 3 -14.42 23.94 10.29
CA VAL A 3 -15.58 24.86 10.33
C VAL A 3 -16.58 24.65 9.20
N HIS A 4 -16.27 23.82 8.21
CA HIS A 4 -17.09 23.69 6.99
C HIS A 4 -18.51 23.14 7.21
N TRP A 5 -18.75 22.52 8.35
CA TRP A 5 -20.03 21.88 8.67
C TRP A 5 -20.96 22.72 9.55
N LYS A 6 -20.44 23.74 10.25
CA LYS A 6 -21.26 24.57 11.16
C LYS A 6 -22.26 25.40 10.37
N GLY A 7 -23.53 25.27 10.75
CA GLY A 7 -24.61 26.10 10.20
C GLY A 7 -25.17 25.65 8.86
N ASN A 8 -24.78 24.50 8.32
CA ASN A 8 -25.41 23.93 7.14
C ASN A 8 -26.70 23.19 7.54
N PRO A 9 -27.91 23.68 7.16
CA PRO A 9 -29.19 23.07 7.59
C PRO A 9 -29.44 21.69 6.96
N ALA A 10 -28.67 21.30 5.95
CA ALA A 10 -28.77 19.99 5.31
C ALA A 10 -27.97 18.91 6.03
N LEU A 11 -27.24 19.27 7.09
CA LEU A 11 -26.37 18.36 7.82
C LEU A 11 -26.81 18.23 9.28
N GLU A 12 -26.79 17.00 9.76
CA GLU A 12 -27.04 16.66 11.16
C GLU A 12 -25.71 16.40 11.87
N THR A 13 -25.56 16.93 13.09
CA THR A 13 -24.37 16.67 13.92
C THR A 13 -24.75 15.90 15.17
N SER A 14 -23.94 14.91 15.51
CA SER A 14 -24.07 14.13 16.75
C SER A 14 -22.74 14.19 17.50
N GLU A 15 -22.83 14.43 18.81
CA GLU A 15 -21.69 14.43 19.71
C GLU A 15 -21.87 13.33 20.77
N THR A 16 -20.83 12.52 20.98
CA THR A 16 -20.85 11.41 21.94
C THR A 16 -19.54 11.36 22.72
N ALA A 17 -19.62 10.87 23.96
CA ALA A 17 -18.42 10.53 24.74
C ALA A 17 -17.96 9.11 24.37
N GLY A 18 -16.69 8.98 24.04
CA GLY A 18 -16.03 7.69 23.89
C GLY A 18 -15.65 7.06 25.24
N PRO A 19 -15.08 5.86 25.25
CA PRO A 19 -14.60 5.21 26.45
C PRO A 19 -13.62 6.10 27.25
N GLY A 20 -13.90 6.30 28.53
CA GLY A 20 -13.06 7.12 29.42
C GLY A 20 -13.31 8.62 29.37
N ALA A 21 -14.09 9.13 28.41
CA ALA A 21 -14.39 10.56 28.30
C ALA A 21 -15.62 10.94 29.17
N ILE A 22 -15.46 12.02 29.96
CA ILE A 22 -16.53 12.59 30.75
C ILE A 22 -17.42 13.55 29.93
N LYS A 23 -16.83 14.15 28.90
CA LYS A 23 -17.49 15.08 27.95
C LYS A 23 -17.48 14.48 26.54
N PRO A 24 -18.41 14.91 25.67
CA PRO A 24 -18.37 14.49 24.27
C PRO A 24 -17.03 14.81 23.62
N ASN A 25 -16.32 13.79 23.20
CA ASN A 25 -15.03 13.90 22.52
C ASN A 25 -15.07 13.41 21.05
N ILE A 26 -16.20 12.85 20.63
CA ILE A 26 -16.41 12.38 19.25
C ILE A 26 -17.57 13.17 18.65
N ARG A 27 -17.32 13.85 17.52
CA ARG A 27 -18.34 14.49 16.70
C ARG A 27 -18.50 13.75 15.38
N ARG A 28 -19.75 13.54 14.98
CA ARG A 28 -20.10 12.96 13.67
C ARG A 28 -21.00 13.90 12.93
N VAL A 29 -20.81 14.00 11.63
CA VAL A 29 -21.60 14.82 10.72
C VAL A 29 -22.24 13.90 9.68
N TYR A 30 -23.56 14.01 9.55
CA TYR A 30 -24.35 13.19 8.66
C TYR A 30 -25.06 14.06 7.63
N LYS A 31 -25.28 13.49 6.44
CA LYS A 31 -26.14 14.02 5.39
C LYS A 31 -27.32 13.08 5.21
N ALA A 32 -28.53 13.62 5.17
CA ALA A 32 -29.69 12.85 4.76
C ALA A 32 -29.69 12.68 3.23
N VAL A 33 -29.78 11.44 2.77
CA VAL A 33 -29.85 11.06 1.35
C VAL A 33 -31.06 10.20 1.10
N GLY A 34 -31.56 10.16 -0.15
CA GLY A 34 -32.76 9.42 -0.53
C GLY A 34 -34.05 10.23 -0.41
N ASP A 35 -35.12 9.67 -0.98
CA ASP A 35 -36.47 10.21 -0.97
C ASP A 35 -37.22 9.79 0.32
N ARG A 36 -38.48 10.21 0.46
CA ARG A 36 -39.28 10.03 1.69
C ARG A 36 -39.30 8.61 2.24
N GLU A 37 -39.31 7.59 1.38
CA GLU A 37 -39.42 6.18 1.78
C GLU A 37 -38.04 5.54 2.02
N ASP A 38 -37.00 6.00 1.29
CA ASP A 38 -35.63 5.49 1.37
C ASP A 38 -34.66 6.43 2.09
N ARG A 39 -35.22 7.43 2.82
CA ARG A 39 -34.40 8.44 3.49
C ARG A 39 -33.57 7.81 4.59
N HIS A 40 -32.25 7.95 4.49
CA HIS A 40 -31.28 7.50 5.47
C HIS A 40 -30.17 8.52 5.66
N SER A 41 -29.47 8.46 6.80
CA SER A 41 -28.36 9.35 7.11
C SER A 41 -27.03 8.69 6.79
N VAL A 42 -26.21 9.35 5.98
CA VAL A 42 -24.85 8.91 5.62
C VAL A 42 -23.85 9.72 6.42
N LEU A 43 -22.89 9.04 7.06
CA LEU A 43 -21.77 9.67 7.76
C LEU A 43 -20.82 10.30 6.74
N LEU A 44 -20.62 11.61 6.83
CA LEU A 44 -19.69 12.36 5.99
C LEU A 44 -18.38 12.69 6.69
N CYS A 45 -18.42 12.88 8.02
CA CYS A 45 -17.24 13.27 8.77
C CYS A 45 -17.31 12.73 10.20
N ARG A 46 -16.16 12.33 10.73
CA ARG A 46 -15.96 12.01 12.13
C ARG A 46 -14.73 12.74 12.65
N GLU A 47 -14.90 13.46 13.74
CA GLU A 47 -13.84 14.18 14.44
C GLU A 47 -13.70 13.61 15.85
N ILE A 48 -12.48 13.40 16.30
CA ILE A 48 -12.17 12.80 17.59
C ILE A 48 -11.13 13.66 18.30
N ASP A 49 -11.39 13.94 19.56
CA ASP A 49 -10.43 14.44 20.53
C ASP A 49 -9.93 13.22 21.33
N THR A 50 -8.71 12.82 21.07
CA THR A 50 -8.14 11.57 21.60
C THR A 50 -7.45 11.76 22.95
N ASN A 51 -6.90 12.94 23.20
CA ASN A 51 -6.23 13.30 24.45
C ASN A 51 -7.15 13.98 25.46
N LEU A 52 -8.42 14.30 25.07
CA LEU A 52 -9.46 14.90 25.90
C LEU A 52 -9.16 16.35 26.35
N ASP A 53 -8.39 17.10 25.58
CA ASP A 53 -8.07 18.50 25.87
C ASP A 53 -9.11 19.48 25.30
N GLY A 54 -10.07 19.01 24.51
CA GLY A 54 -11.13 19.79 23.88
C GLY A 54 -10.83 20.19 22.42
N ILE A 55 -9.65 19.85 21.92
CA ILE A 55 -9.25 20.03 20.53
C ILE A 55 -9.42 18.70 19.78
N LYS A 56 -9.85 18.73 18.54
CA LYS A 56 -9.99 17.53 17.73
C LYS A 56 -8.65 17.18 17.09
N ASP A 57 -8.13 16.00 17.39
CA ASP A 57 -6.85 15.53 16.92
C ASP A 57 -6.97 14.73 15.61
N VAL A 58 -8.09 14.01 15.43
CA VAL A 58 -8.30 13.17 14.25
C VAL A 58 -9.58 13.58 13.53
N VAL A 59 -9.49 13.75 12.22
CA VAL A 59 -10.64 13.98 11.33
C VAL A 59 -10.62 13.01 10.18
N ARG A 60 -11.70 12.24 10.05
CA ARG A 60 -11.91 11.36 8.90
C ARG A 60 -13.16 11.76 8.14
N THR A 61 -13.03 11.91 6.83
CA THR A 61 -14.14 12.14 5.91
C THR A 61 -14.53 10.86 5.16
N PHE A 62 -15.76 10.82 4.69
CA PHE A 62 -16.34 9.66 4.03
C PHE A 62 -17.05 10.07 2.75
N THR A 63 -17.14 9.16 1.80
CA THR A 63 -17.97 9.30 0.60
C THR A 63 -19.47 9.19 0.94
N GLU A 64 -20.34 9.55 0.02
CA GLU A 64 -21.79 9.33 0.18
C GLU A 64 -22.18 7.84 0.26
N LYS A 65 -21.27 6.93 -0.07
CA LYS A 65 -21.44 5.48 0.12
C LYS A 65 -21.00 4.99 1.50
N GLY A 66 -20.45 5.88 2.36
CA GLY A 66 -19.94 5.54 3.69
C GLY A 66 -18.51 4.98 3.68
N GLU A 67 -17.82 5.01 2.54
CA GLU A 67 -16.43 4.58 2.45
C GLU A 67 -15.50 5.70 2.93
N PRO A 68 -14.40 5.40 3.65
CA PRO A 68 -13.42 6.40 4.02
C PRO A 68 -12.82 7.06 2.77
N LEU A 69 -12.60 8.38 2.83
CA LEU A 69 -12.06 9.18 1.75
C LEU A 69 -10.72 9.80 2.13
N HIS A 70 -10.65 10.45 3.29
CA HIS A 70 -9.46 11.14 3.75
C HIS A 70 -9.42 11.17 5.27
N GLU A 71 -8.22 11.11 5.86
CA GLU A 71 -7.99 11.29 7.28
C GLU A 71 -6.82 12.24 7.52
N GLU A 72 -6.97 13.11 8.50
CA GLU A 72 -5.91 13.95 9.04
C GLU A 72 -5.79 13.67 10.53
N ALA A 73 -4.56 13.56 11.04
CA ALA A 73 -4.29 13.35 12.44
C ALA A 73 -3.14 14.24 12.95
N ASP A 74 -3.32 14.72 14.17
CA ASP A 74 -2.31 15.33 15.02
C ASP A 74 -1.95 14.29 16.09
N THR A 75 -0.86 13.58 15.89
CA THR A 75 -0.50 12.41 16.74
C THR A 75 0.37 12.80 17.91
N ASN A 76 0.97 13.99 17.88
CA ASN A 76 1.80 14.53 18.96
C ASN A 76 1.08 15.60 19.80
N TYR A 77 -0.15 15.99 19.41
CA TYR A 77 -1.01 16.95 20.12
C TYR A 77 -0.43 18.37 20.21
N ASP A 78 0.33 18.79 19.20
CA ASP A 78 0.90 20.16 19.15
C ASP A 78 0.00 21.18 18.42
N GLY A 79 -1.17 20.72 17.95
CA GLY A 79 -2.16 21.51 17.23
C GLY A 79 -1.89 21.59 15.72
N LYS A 80 -0.94 20.82 15.20
CA LYS A 80 -0.66 20.69 13.77
C LYS A 80 -0.92 19.25 13.33
N ILE A 81 -1.36 19.08 12.09
CA ILE A 81 -1.48 17.76 11.49
C ILE A 81 -0.09 17.25 11.15
N ASP A 82 0.19 16.00 11.48
CA ASP A 82 1.43 15.28 11.17
C ASP A 82 1.20 13.99 10.36
N VAL A 83 -0.05 13.54 10.20
CA VAL A 83 -0.40 12.38 9.37
C VAL A 83 -1.60 12.72 8.48
N TRP A 84 -1.50 12.38 7.20
CA TRP A 84 -2.56 12.47 6.20
C TRP A 84 -2.72 11.12 5.50
N ILE A 85 -3.94 10.62 5.40
CA ILE A 85 -4.23 9.34 4.76
C ILE A 85 -5.30 9.52 3.71
N ASN A 86 -5.04 9.10 2.48
CA ASN A 86 -5.99 9.06 1.39
C ASN A 86 -6.47 7.62 1.16
N PHE A 87 -7.76 7.48 0.94
CA PHE A 87 -8.41 6.20 0.68
C PHE A 87 -9.04 6.19 -0.71
N ALA A 88 -9.00 5.03 -1.35
CA ALA A 88 -9.80 4.73 -2.54
C ALA A 88 -10.43 3.35 -2.38
N GLU A 89 -11.73 3.23 -2.66
CA GLU A 89 -12.49 1.98 -2.53
C GLU A 89 -12.31 1.30 -1.14
N GLY A 90 -12.30 2.13 -0.08
CA GLY A 90 -12.13 1.67 1.30
C GLY A 90 -10.73 1.22 1.71
N ARG A 91 -9.73 1.37 0.83
CA ARG A 91 -8.33 0.98 1.08
C ARG A 91 -7.44 2.20 1.10
N ILE A 92 -6.38 2.16 1.90
CA ILE A 92 -5.33 3.19 1.89
C ILE A 92 -4.61 3.13 0.54
N VAL A 93 -4.49 4.29 -0.12
CA VAL A 93 -3.70 4.45 -1.36
C VAL A 93 -2.48 5.34 -1.14
N GLU A 94 -2.54 6.24 -0.15
CA GLU A 94 -1.45 7.15 0.20
C GLU A 94 -1.49 7.46 1.69
N GLU A 95 -0.32 7.50 2.32
CA GLU A 95 -0.11 7.92 3.70
C GLU A 95 1.09 8.87 3.73
N ASP A 96 0.84 10.09 4.14
CA ASP A 96 1.84 11.14 4.24
C ASP A 96 2.11 11.43 5.71
N THR A 97 3.38 11.61 6.08
CA THR A 97 3.77 11.83 7.46
C THR A 97 4.80 12.94 7.57
N ASP A 98 4.61 13.86 8.53
CA ASP A 98 5.63 14.78 9.00
C ASP A 98 6.40 14.14 10.17
N THR A 99 7.53 13.49 9.89
CA THR A 99 8.35 12.86 10.93
C THR A 99 9.20 13.87 11.71
N THR A 100 9.26 15.11 11.25
CA THR A 100 9.98 16.19 11.95
C THR A 100 9.14 16.82 13.04
N LEU A 101 7.80 16.66 12.96
CA LEU A 101 6.81 17.18 13.91
C LEU A 101 6.87 18.72 14.09
N ALA A 102 7.61 19.40 13.24
CA ALA A 102 7.84 20.83 13.37
C ALA A 102 7.18 21.69 12.27
N ALA A 103 7.11 21.14 11.07
CA ALA A 103 6.74 21.91 9.89
C ALA A 103 5.23 21.87 9.58
N GLY A 104 4.48 20.87 10.06
CA GLY A 104 3.06 20.66 9.72
C GLY A 104 2.87 20.41 8.23
N ARG A 105 3.84 19.77 7.60
CA ARG A 105 3.85 19.33 6.20
C ARG A 105 4.63 18.04 6.07
N PRO A 106 4.19 17.11 5.20
CA PRO A 106 4.83 15.81 5.11
C PRO A 106 6.26 15.90 4.57
N ASN A 107 7.10 14.99 5.07
CA ASN A 107 8.43 14.69 4.56
C ASN A 107 8.62 13.21 4.22
N VAL A 108 7.61 12.38 4.46
CA VAL A 108 7.53 10.98 4.04
C VAL A 108 6.19 10.74 3.37
N TRP A 109 6.20 10.12 2.19
CA TRP A 109 5.02 9.76 1.40
C TRP A 109 5.07 8.28 1.08
N LYS A 110 4.07 7.51 1.53
CA LYS A 110 3.92 6.09 1.24
C LYS A 110 2.75 5.87 0.29
N PHE A 111 2.97 5.08 -0.75
CA PHE A 111 1.98 4.76 -1.76
C PHE A 111 1.68 3.26 -1.78
N TYR A 112 0.40 2.93 -1.83
CA TYR A 112 -0.08 1.56 -1.79
C TYR A 112 -0.83 1.22 -3.08
N VAL A 113 -0.63 0.01 -3.58
CA VAL A 113 -1.36 -0.54 -4.73
C VAL A 113 -1.97 -1.86 -4.29
N ASN A 114 -3.28 -2.00 -4.43
CA ASN A 114 -4.04 -3.18 -3.99
C ASN A 114 -3.82 -3.58 -2.51
N GLY A 115 -3.50 -2.60 -1.65
CA GLY A 115 -3.23 -2.83 -0.22
C GLY A 115 -1.78 -3.21 0.09
N GLU A 116 -0.91 -3.33 -0.91
CA GLU A 116 0.52 -3.58 -0.71
C GLU A 116 1.32 -2.28 -0.87
N LEU A 117 2.34 -2.11 -0.03
CA LEU A 117 3.27 -0.99 -0.15
C LEU A 117 4.02 -1.09 -1.48
N SER A 118 3.92 -0.05 -2.29
CA SER A 118 4.53 0.01 -3.63
C SER A 118 5.74 0.94 -3.66
N ARG A 119 5.66 2.07 -2.96
CA ARG A 119 6.70 3.08 -2.99
C ARG A 119 6.68 3.94 -1.74
N ILE A 120 7.87 4.32 -1.28
CA ILE A 120 8.05 5.42 -0.31
C ILE A 120 8.88 6.52 -0.98
N ARG A 121 8.52 7.76 -0.72
CA ARG A 121 9.36 8.93 -0.99
C ARG A 121 9.71 9.59 0.33
N ARG A 122 10.92 10.11 0.45
CA ARG A 122 11.37 10.84 1.64
C ARG A 122 12.08 12.12 1.22
N ASN A 123 11.91 13.16 2.02
CA ASN A 123 12.81 14.30 2.05
C ASN A 123 13.72 14.14 3.26
N THR A 124 14.99 13.90 3.04
CA THR A 124 16.00 13.66 4.10
C THR A 124 17.02 14.77 4.21
N HIS A 125 17.37 15.44 3.10
CA HIS A 125 18.43 16.44 3.08
C HIS A 125 18.17 17.62 2.14
N CYS A 126 17.34 17.43 1.08
CA CYS A 126 17.13 18.49 0.11
C CYS A 126 16.24 19.63 0.64
N PRO A 127 16.62 20.89 0.37
CA PRO A 127 15.83 22.03 0.79
C PRO A 127 14.49 22.12 0.05
N GLY A 128 13.52 22.80 0.68
CA GLY A 128 12.21 23.07 0.05
C GLY A 128 11.21 21.94 0.15
N GLY A 129 11.53 20.83 0.86
CA GLY A 129 10.58 19.73 1.14
C GLY A 129 10.31 18.83 -0.07
N ARG A 130 11.18 18.84 -1.08
CA ARG A 130 11.09 17.91 -2.22
C ARG A 130 11.65 16.55 -1.82
N PRO A 131 11.06 15.44 -2.28
CA PRO A 131 11.65 14.12 -2.08
C PRO A 131 13.05 14.05 -2.70
N ASP A 132 13.97 13.40 -1.97
CA ASP A 132 15.35 13.15 -2.38
C ASP A 132 15.73 11.67 -2.26
N THR A 133 14.82 10.87 -1.74
CA THR A 133 14.98 9.42 -1.59
C THR A 133 13.71 8.71 -2.06
N TRP A 134 13.86 7.67 -2.88
CA TRP A 134 12.78 6.83 -3.39
C TRP A 134 13.08 5.37 -3.07
N GLU A 135 12.18 4.72 -2.35
CA GLU A 135 12.19 3.29 -2.08
C GLU A 135 11.11 2.63 -2.92
N ILE A 136 11.47 1.63 -3.70
CA ILE A 136 10.54 0.86 -4.55
C ILE A 136 10.37 -0.52 -3.94
N TYR A 137 9.12 -0.93 -3.77
CA TYR A 137 8.74 -2.20 -3.16
C TYR A 137 8.00 -3.09 -4.16
N TYR A 138 8.26 -4.37 -4.09
CA TYR A 138 7.55 -5.42 -4.81
C TYR A 138 7.13 -6.50 -3.81
N HIS A 139 5.83 -6.78 -3.72
CA HIS A 139 5.24 -7.68 -2.71
C HIS A 139 5.74 -7.38 -1.27
N ASN A 140 5.67 -6.11 -0.88
CA ASN A 140 6.13 -5.61 0.43
C ASN A 140 7.63 -5.82 0.72
N ARG A 141 8.45 -6.15 -0.28
CA ARG A 141 9.90 -6.25 -0.16
C ARG A 141 10.55 -5.08 -0.89
N LEU A 142 11.56 -4.49 -0.26
CA LEU A 142 12.36 -3.44 -0.88
C LEU A 142 13.14 -4.02 -2.07
N GLU A 143 12.91 -3.47 -3.27
CA GLU A 143 13.60 -3.85 -4.49
C GLU A 143 14.83 -2.98 -4.73
N ARG A 144 14.66 -1.67 -4.60
CA ARG A 144 15.73 -0.69 -4.87
C ARG A 144 15.46 0.63 -4.18
N ILE A 145 16.55 1.38 -3.96
CA ILE A 145 16.54 2.73 -3.41
C ILE A 145 17.15 3.68 -4.41
N GLY A 146 16.48 4.79 -4.70
CA GLY A 146 16.99 5.89 -5.52
C GLY A 146 17.33 7.09 -4.65
N ASN A 147 18.42 7.78 -4.95
CA ASN A 147 18.84 8.98 -4.24
C ASN A 147 19.09 10.12 -5.24
N ASP A 148 18.59 11.32 -4.90
CA ASP A 148 18.88 12.59 -5.53
C ASP A 148 19.88 13.33 -4.63
N THR A 149 21.14 13.35 -5.02
CA THR A 149 22.21 13.99 -4.26
C THR A 149 22.44 15.44 -4.69
N THR A 150 21.91 15.82 -5.86
CA THR A 150 22.03 17.15 -6.42
C THR A 150 20.84 18.06 -6.08
N CYS A 151 19.75 17.49 -5.55
CA CYS A 151 18.50 18.18 -5.22
C CYS A 151 17.80 18.82 -6.43
N ASP A 152 17.96 18.24 -7.61
CA ASP A 152 17.31 18.71 -8.83
C ASP A 152 15.93 18.07 -9.08
N GLY A 153 15.56 17.06 -8.27
CA GLY A 153 14.30 16.33 -8.34
C GLY A 153 14.37 15.06 -9.19
N HIS A 154 15.55 14.69 -9.66
CA HIS A 154 15.81 13.47 -10.41
C HIS A 154 16.68 12.52 -9.61
N VAL A 155 16.50 11.22 -9.82
CA VAL A 155 17.33 10.22 -9.14
C VAL A 155 18.69 10.15 -9.84
N ASP A 156 19.78 10.54 -9.13
CA ASP A 156 21.14 10.45 -9.62
C ASP A 156 21.68 9.01 -9.59
N ARG A 157 21.25 8.23 -8.57
CA ARG A 157 21.75 6.88 -8.34
C ARG A 157 20.65 5.95 -7.84
N TRP A 158 20.62 4.75 -8.39
CA TRP A 158 19.81 3.63 -7.92
C TRP A 158 20.70 2.55 -7.33
N ASP A 159 20.41 2.16 -6.08
CA ASP A 159 21.01 1.02 -5.40
C ASP A 159 19.96 -0.08 -5.24
N ARG A 160 20.30 -1.32 -5.58
CA ARG A 160 19.49 -2.49 -5.24
C ARG A 160 19.73 -2.88 -3.80
N ASP A 161 18.73 -3.49 -3.17
CA ASP A 161 18.91 -4.08 -1.85
C ASP A 161 19.98 -5.17 -1.92
N ALA A 162 21.02 -5.06 -1.08
CA ALA A 162 22.11 -6.03 -1.02
C ALA A 162 21.63 -7.43 -0.63
N GLN A 163 20.59 -7.55 0.18
CA GLN A 163 20.00 -8.83 0.56
C GLN A 163 19.24 -9.47 -0.60
N LEU A 164 18.56 -8.66 -1.41
CA LEU A 164 17.87 -9.15 -2.60
C LEU A 164 18.88 -9.65 -3.64
N LEU A 165 19.94 -8.89 -3.91
CA LEU A 165 21.04 -9.30 -4.81
C LEU A 165 21.68 -10.61 -4.34
N ALA A 166 22.02 -10.72 -3.06
CA ALA A 166 22.59 -11.95 -2.50
C ALA A 166 21.63 -13.17 -2.59
N ALA A 167 20.33 -12.93 -2.46
CA ALA A 167 19.34 -14.00 -2.61
C ALA A 167 19.15 -14.42 -4.07
N GLU A 168 19.20 -13.49 -5.01
CA GLU A 168 19.16 -13.77 -6.45
C GLU A 168 20.41 -14.55 -6.89
N ASP A 169 21.60 -14.14 -6.46
CA ASP A 169 22.86 -14.81 -6.74
C ASP A 169 22.86 -16.24 -6.19
N ALA A 170 22.42 -16.43 -4.93
CA ALA A 170 22.30 -17.75 -4.33
C ALA A 170 21.28 -18.66 -5.04
N ALA A 171 20.18 -18.08 -5.55
CA ALA A 171 19.19 -18.84 -6.33
C ALA A 171 19.75 -19.25 -7.70
N GLN A 172 20.52 -18.39 -8.36
CA GLN A 172 21.18 -18.69 -9.63
C GLN A 172 22.24 -19.78 -9.46
N GLU A 173 23.06 -19.73 -8.41
CA GLU A 173 24.05 -20.77 -8.09
C GLU A 173 23.41 -22.15 -7.85
N ARG A 174 22.28 -22.20 -7.14
CA ARG A 174 21.50 -23.44 -6.92
C ARG A 174 20.97 -23.99 -8.25
N ALA A 175 20.36 -23.14 -9.08
CA ALA A 175 19.84 -23.54 -10.39
C ALA A 175 20.95 -24.07 -11.31
N ALA A 176 22.14 -23.45 -11.28
CA ALA A 176 23.30 -23.91 -12.05
C ALA A 176 23.85 -25.24 -11.54
N SER A 177 23.87 -25.47 -10.21
CA SER A 177 24.31 -26.73 -9.63
C SER A 177 23.34 -27.89 -9.95
N ASP A 178 22.03 -27.64 -9.92
CA ASP A 178 21.01 -28.62 -10.25
C ASP A 178 21.03 -28.99 -11.76
N ALA A 179 21.29 -28.02 -12.64
CA ALA A 179 21.46 -28.26 -14.08
C ALA A 179 22.73 -29.06 -14.38
N GLY A 180 23.81 -28.84 -13.61
CA GLY A 180 25.07 -29.60 -13.72
C GLY A 180 24.93 -31.03 -13.25
N ALA A 181 24.11 -31.30 -12.22
CA ALA A 181 23.86 -32.64 -11.72
C ALA A 181 23.00 -33.51 -12.66
N ALA A 182 22.11 -32.86 -13.46
CA ALA A 182 21.28 -33.59 -14.44
C ALA A 182 22.03 -34.02 -15.71
N SER A 183 23.23 -33.50 -15.98
CA SER A 183 24.06 -33.86 -17.16
C SER A 183 25.13 -34.90 -16.88
N GLY A 184 25.21 -35.44 -15.63
CA GLY A 184 26.22 -36.40 -15.19
C GLY A 184 25.67 -37.82 -15.12
N SER A 185 26.06 -38.62 -16.12
CA SER A 185 26.17 -40.09 -16.04
C SER A 185 24.91 -40.93 -16.17
N ALA A 186 24.62 -41.30 -17.39
CA ALA A 186 24.16 -42.69 -17.62
C ALA A 186 25.40 -43.59 -17.72
N PRO A 187 25.56 -44.64 -16.88
CA PRO A 187 26.62 -45.62 -17.13
C PRO A 187 26.21 -46.47 -18.31
N MET A 188 27.05 -46.46 -19.36
CA MET A 188 26.99 -47.46 -20.43
C MET A 188 27.36 -48.83 -19.84
N THR A 189 26.36 -49.65 -19.60
CA THR A 189 26.58 -51.10 -19.48
C THR A 189 26.62 -51.71 -20.89
N VAL A 190 27.79 -52.12 -21.28
CA VAL A 190 27.99 -52.97 -22.46
C VAL A 190 27.62 -54.39 -22.07
N GLY A 191 26.46 -54.83 -22.50
CA GLY A 191 26.04 -56.22 -22.46
C GLY A 191 25.96 -56.74 -23.89
N ALA A 192 26.91 -57.65 -24.23
CA ALA A 192 26.87 -58.40 -25.47
C ALA A 192 25.73 -59.43 -25.41
N THR A 193 24.85 -59.43 -26.39
CA THR A 193 24.34 -60.60 -27.15
C THR A 193 23.12 -60.14 -27.95
N GLY A 194 23.18 -60.48 -29.25
CA GLY A 194 22.18 -60.05 -30.22
C GLY A 194 20.87 -60.80 -30.10
N GLU A 195 19.84 -60.12 -30.56
CA GLU A 195 18.74 -60.70 -31.35
C GLU A 195 17.86 -59.57 -31.88
N ILE A 196 17.68 -59.59 -33.16
CA ILE A 196 16.78 -58.71 -33.91
C ILE A 196 15.38 -59.28 -33.84
N LEU A 197 14.40 -58.52 -33.38
CA LEU A 197 12.98 -58.73 -33.71
C LEU A 197 12.28 -57.39 -33.99
N ASP A 198 11.82 -57.37 -35.20
CA ASP A 198 10.97 -56.42 -35.89
C ASP A 198 9.56 -56.35 -35.24
N GLY A 199 8.93 -55.16 -35.20
CA GLY A 199 7.54 -55.09 -34.74
C GLY A 199 6.99 -53.67 -34.58
N GLY A 200 6.57 -53.06 -35.65
CA GLY A 200 5.31 -52.32 -35.85
C GLY A 200 4.88 -51.27 -34.86
N ALA A 201 4.90 -50.05 -35.32
CA ALA A 201 4.13 -48.94 -34.73
C ALA A 201 2.61 -49.05 -34.99
N PRO A 202 1.77 -48.46 -34.18
CA PRO A 202 0.66 -47.65 -34.73
C PRO A 202 0.62 -46.23 -34.20
N ALA A 203 0.17 -45.34 -35.11
CA ALA A 203 0.03 -43.92 -34.96
C ALA A 203 -1.10 -43.49 -33.99
N PRO A 204 -1.00 -42.28 -33.41
CA PRO A 204 -2.08 -41.73 -32.58
C PRO A 204 -3.14 -41.05 -33.40
N THR A 205 -4.41 -41.38 -33.13
CA THR A 205 -5.61 -40.74 -33.67
C THR A 205 -5.88 -39.39 -33.01
N SER A 206 -6.11 -38.42 -33.85
CA SER A 206 -6.56 -37.06 -33.52
C SER A 206 -8.02 -37.06 -33.06
N ALA A 207 -8.32 -36.43 -31.95
CA ALA A 207 -9.67 -36.10 -31.52
C ALA A 207 -9.95 -34.60 -31.68
N LYS A 208 -10.92 -34.29 -32.53
CA LYS A 208 -11.48 -32.97 -32.82
C LYS A 208 -12.26 -32.43 -31.64
N ARG A 209 -11.99 -31.19 -31.22
CA ARG A 209 -12.90 -30.39 -30.40
C ARG A 209 -13.85 -29.60 -31.24
N LYS A 210 -15.13 -29.67 -30.91
CA LYS A 210 -16.19 -28.80 -31.43
C LYS A 210 -16.52 -27.70 -30.41
N PRO A 211 -16.91 -26.48 -30.81
CA PRO A 211 -17.25 -25.36 -29.94
C PRO A 211 -18.73 -25.33 -29.56
N ARG A 212 -18.96 -24.80 -28.36
CA ARG A 212 -20.20 -24.08 -28.00
C ARG A 212 -19.83 -22.94 -27.05
#